data_50930106fb2182e74725b2b219af8640
#
_entry.id   50930106fb2182e74725b2b219af8640
#
_cell.length_a   1.000
_cell.length_b   1.000
_cell.length_c   1.000
_cell.angle_alpha   90.00
_cell.angle_beta   90.00
_cell.angle_gamma   90.00
#
_symmetry.space_group_name_H-M   'P 1'
#
loop_
_entity.id
_entity.type
_entity.pdbx_description
1 polymer ?
#
loop_
_entity_poly.entity_id
_entity_poly.type
_entity_poly.pdbx_seq_one_letter_code
_entity_poly.pdbx_strand_id
1 'polypeptide(L)'
;MMKDIAPIVAISVGATVVILGAVMLSIRVAHGENHVPLEAAPRPVTVVAARTASYRDTRTYVGAVEPWVEASVGPQYISAYVETVLVRPGATVKRGEIVATLDCSNPNAATRAVEMHARAADARVRAATDEAVRLTTLLDGGFVAPNEVELKIAVSQAEAAQLLESQANVVRTSLDVSDCVLRAPFDGEIGTRSCDPGAFVHPGAAIVSIIDRDTMRVTVDASEKDFDALAPSTIVQIDILATGAHLSAPISRRAPRADPHTRTIHFEIDISDTARQYPAGSTAIVHVEVGKAIPATAVPIYATTQDQGKAKLYVVEHDVAHAKTLPVIGEVGGAVYFALAALPQGSLVVTEGRALLSDGDKVLARVETEAASSSGAPLPRAPGTRGGGYGRSL
;
A
#
# COMPACT_ATOMS: atom_id res chain seq x y z
N MET A 1 23.73 -70.53 88.88
CA MET A 1 22.91 -69.41 88.26
C MET A 1 23.84 -68.33 87.73
N MET A 2 24.91 -68.70 86.97
CA MET A 2 25.84 -67.71 86.46
C MET A 2 26.51 -68.21 85.11
N LYS A 3 25.76 -69.05 84.31
CA LYS A 3 26.28 -69.62 83.05
C LYS A 3 25.54 -69.14 81.81
N ASP A 4 24.42 -68.44 81.97
CA ASP A 4 23.59 -68.08 80.82
C ASP A 4 23.62 -66.61 80.44
N ILE A 5 24.44 -65.73 81.08
CA ILE A 5 24.57 -64.33 80.79
C ILE A 5 25.62 -64.00 79.74
N ALA A 6 26.62 -64.89 79.55
CA ALA A 6 27.72 -64.66 78.62
C ALA A 6 27.32 -64.50 77.15
N PRO A 7 26.42 -65.34 76.62
CA PRO A 7 26.01 -65.15 75.21
C PRO A 7 25.21 -63.88 74.92
N ILE A 8 24.39 -63.41 75.87
CA ILE A 8 23.58 -62.23 75.72
C ILE A 8 24.42 -60.93 75.71
N VAL A 9 25.45 -60.88 76.53
CA VAL A 9 26.45 -59.80 76.55
C VAL A 9 27.27 -59.75 75.28
N ALA A 10 27.69 -60.90 74.73
CA ALA A 10 28.42 -60.95 73.49
C ALA A 10 27.58 -60.51 72.29
N ILE A 11 26.29 -60.84 72.21
CA ILE A 11 25.39 -60.41 71.17
C ILE A 11 25.14 -58.92 71.28
N SER A 12 24.96 -58.36 72.48
CA SER A 12 24.73 -56.91 72.70
C SER A 12 25.97 -56.08 72.36
N VAL A 13 27.16 -56.53 72.66
CA VAL A 13 28.43 -55.88 72.30
C VAL A 13 28.60 -55.95 70.75
N GLY A 14 28.32 -57.07 70.11
CA GLY A 14 28.38 -57.23 68.67
C GLY A 14 27.44 -56.32 67.96
N ALA A 15 26.17 -56.18 68.45
CA ALA A 15 25.18 -55.28 67.87
C ALA A 15 25.56 -53.79 68.01
N THR A 16 26.11 -53.39 69.15
CA THR A 16 26.63 -52.01 69.36
C THR A 16 27.81 -51.67 68.49
N VAL A 17 28.73 -52.58 68.23
CA VAL A 17 29.89 -52.38 67.32
C VAL A 17 29.39 -52.23 65.86
N VAL A 18 28.39 -53.04 65.45
CA VAL A 18 27.85 -52.98 64.12
C VAL A 18 27.08 -51.66 63.93
N ILE A 19 26.30 -51.22 64.94
CA ILE A 19 25.59 -49.95 64.88
C ILE A 19 26.59 -48.78 64.88
N LEU A 20 27.63 -48.80 65.72
CA LEU A 20 28.67 -47.79 65.70
C LEU A 20 29.42 -47.76 64.36
N GLY A 21 29.69 -48.89 63.78
CA GLY A 21 30.31 -49.03 62.44
C GLY A 21 29.39 -48.44 61.31
N ALA A 22 28.14 -48.78 61.38
CA ALA A 22 27.13 -48.22 60.45
C ALA A 22 26.97 -46.72 60.56
N VAL A 23 26.93 -46.20 61.79
CA VAL A 23 26.90 -44.73 62.06
C VAL A 23 28.18 -44.04 61.59
N MET A 24 29.35 -44.65 61.84
CA MET A 24 30.60 -44.08 61.36
C MET A 24 30.74 -44.15 59.85
N LEU A 25 30.19 -45.21 59.19
CA LEU A 25 30.14 -45.31 57.75
C LEU A 25 29.15 -44.27 57.13
N SER A 26 27.99 -44.09 57.76
CA SER A 26 27.04 -43.08 57.32
C SER A 26 27.57 -41.66 57.49
N ILE A 27 28.30 -41.35 58.58
CA ILE A 27 28.99 -40.08 58.77
C ILE A 27 30.10 -39.89 57.76
N ARG A 28 30.85 -40.94 57.38
CA ARG A 28 31.87 -40.84 56.32
C ARG A 28 31.25 -40.65 54.94
N VAL A 29 30.14 -41.30 54.65
CA VAL A 29 29.41 -41.11 53.38
C VAL A 29 28.81 -39.70 53.31
N ALA A 30 28.25 -39.21 54.41
CA ALA A 30 27.74 -37.86 54.48
C ALA A 30 28.80 -36.72 54.44
N HIS A 31 30.03 -37.05 54.92
CA HIS A 31 31.17 -36.12 54.76
C HIS A 31 31.97 -36.33 53.49
N GLY A 32 31.66 -37.34 52.69
CA GLY A 32 32.25 -37.61 51.39
C GLY A 32 31.48 -37.01 50.23
N GLU A 33 30.36 -36.35 50.46
CA GLU A 33 29.78 -35.46 49.47
C GLU A 33 30.78 -34.32 49.26
N ASN A 34 31.48 -34.46 48.17
CA ASN A 34 32.41 -33.46 47.66
C ASN A 34 31.60 -32.24 47.31
N HIS A 35 31.31 -31.35 48.25
CA HIS A 35 30.93 -29.97 47.99
C HIS A 35 32.16 -29.29 47.39
N VAL A 36 32.52 -29.68 46.16
CA VAL A 36 33.25 -28.77 45.28
C VAL A 36 32.28 -27.62 45.10
N PRO A 37 32.50 -26.41 45.64
CA PRO A 37 31.78 -25.27 45.17
C PRO A 37 32.13 -25.24 43.68
N LEU A 38 31.19 -25.62 42.82
CA LEU A 38 31.24 -25.26 41.45
C LEU A 38 31.13 -23.71 41.49
N GLU A 39 32.29 -23.07 41.72
CA GLU A 39 32.44 -21.68 41.32
C GLU A 39 32.01 -21.70 39.87
N ALA A 40 30.82 -21.19 39.63
CA ALA A 40 30.20 -21.28 38.32
C ALA A 40 31.18 -20.65 37.35
N ALA A 41 31.76 -21.49 36.48
CA ALA A 41 32.72 -21.02 35.49
C ALA A 41 32.06 -19.86 34.76
N PRO A 42 32.76 -18.73 34.52
CA PRO A 42 32.16 -17.58 33.86
C PRO A 42 31.47 -18.00 32.56
N ARG A 43 30.20 -17.71 32.43
CA ARG A 43 29.42 -18.10 31.25
C ARG A 43 29.79 -17.20 30.07
N PRO A 44 30.18 -17.79 28.91
CA PRO A 44 30.46 -16.98 27.74
C PRO A 44 29.15 -16.35 27.22
N VAL A 45 29.18 -15.05 27.00
CA VAL A 45 28.03 -14.26 26.48
C VAL A 45 28.51 -13.27 25.44
N THR A 46 27.65 -13.03 24.44
CA THR A 46 27.86 -11.93 23.49
C THR A 46 27.12 -10.71 24.01
N VAL A 47 27.75 -9.55 23.97
CA VAL A 47 27.19 -8.29 24.45
C VAL A 47 27.25 -7.21 23.36
N VAL A 48 26.29 -6.30 23.36
CA VAL A 48 26.26 -5.10 22.53
C VAL A 48 26.21 -3.87 23.41
N ALA A 49 26.89 -2.80 23.03
CA ALA A 49 26.80 -1.54 23.74
C ALA A 49 25.49 -0.81 23.40
N ALA A 50 24.74 -0.43 24.43
CA ALA A 50 23.54 0.38 24.27
C ALA A 50 23.89 1.75 23.68
N ARG A 51 23.17 2.18 22.62
CA ARG A 51 23.47 3.40 21.85
C ARG A 51 22.50 4.51 22.17
N THR A 52 22.99 5.73 22.23
CA THR A 52 22.10 6.89 22.23
C THR A 52 21.43 7.03 20.88
N ALA A 53 20.13 7.18 20.89
CA ALA A 53 19.31 7.38 19.71
C ALA A 53 18.20 8.39 20.01
N SER A 54 17.60 8.91 18.95
CA SER A 54 16.42 9.75 19.05
C SER A 54 15.20 8.88 18.72
N TYR A 55 14.29 8.76 19.66
CA TYR A 55 13.05 8.02 19.48
C TYR A 55 11.91 8.98 19.14
N ARG A 56 11.11 8.60 18.15
CA ARG A 56 9.78 9.16 17.88
C ARG A 56 8.77 8.02 17.85
N ASP A 57 7.61 8.29 18.41
CA ASP A 57 6.49 7.34 18.29
C ASP A 57 6.10 7.19 16.82
N THR A 58 5.77 5.99 16.41
CA THR A 58 5.37 5.69 15.04
C THR A 58 3.92 5.22 15.02
N ARG A 59 3.10 5.88 14.23
CA ARG A 59 1.73 5.46 13.97
C ARG A 59 1.66 4.74 12.64
N THR A 60 0.87 3.68 12.62
CA THR A 60 0.63 2.89 11.42
C THR A 60 -0.79 3.13 10.94
N TYR A 61 -0.91 3.52 9.68
CA TYR A 61 -2.18 3.74 9.01
C TYR A 61 -2.30 2.79 7.81
N VAL A 62 -3.54 2.39 7.53
CA VAL A 62 -3.84 1.58 6.35
C VAL A 62 -4.43 2.49 5.29
N GLY A 63 -3.92 2.37 4.08
CA GLY A 63 -4.36 3.11 2.91
C GLY A 63 -4.55 2.23 1.68
N ALA A 64 -4.93 2.84 0.58
CA ALA A 64 -5.09 2.19 -0.72
C ALA A 64 -4.13 2.81 -1.75
N VAL A 65 -3.63 1.97 -2.66
CA VAL A 65 -2.87 2.40 -3.83
C VAL A 65 -3.87 2.69 -4.94
N GLU A 66 -3.97 3.92 -5.37
CA GLU A 66 -4.90 4.37 -6.41
C GLU A 66 -4.13 4.90 -7.63
N PRO A 67 -4.69 4.81 -8.85
CA PRO A 67 -4.09 5.46 -10.01
C PRO A 67 -4.21 6.97 -9.89
N TRP A 68 -3.29 7.71 -10.51
CA TRP A 68 -3.36 9.17 -10.56
C TRP A 68 -4.64 9.66 -11.22
N VAL A 69 -5.01 9.05 -12.34
CA VAL A 69 -6.24 9.33 -13.08
C VAL A 69 -6.89 8.01 -13.47
N GLU A 70 -8.18 7.91 -13.28
CA GLU A 70 -9.03 6.85 -13.81
C GLU A 70 -10.17 7.48 -14.59
N ALA A 71 -10.45 6.96 -15.79
CA ALA A 71 -11.58 7.35 -16.60
C ALA A 71 -12.43 6.15 -16.98
N SER A 72 -13.73 6.26 -16.76
CA SER A 72 -14.72 5.32 -17.28
C SER A 72 -15.13 5.77 -18.69
N VAL A 73 -14.91 4.91 -19.68
CA VAL A 73 -15.24 5.16 -21.09
C VAL A 73 -16.52 4.45 -21.45
N GLY A 74 -17.50 5.21 -21.96
CA GLY A 74 -18.80 4.74 -22.38
C GLY A 74 -19.57 5.82 -23.13
N PRO A 75 -20.79 5.52 -23.64
CA PRO A 75 -21.60 6.50 -24.39
C PRO A 75 -22.01 7.67 -23.50
N GLN A 76 -22.05 8.87 -24.10
CA GLN A 76 -22.47 10.10 -23.42
C GLN A 76 -23.89 10.52 -23.78
N TYR A 77 -24.30 10.27 -25.01
CA TYR A 77 -25.56 10.79 -25.59
C TYR A 77 -26.54 9.71 -26.00
N ILE A 78 -26.07 8.53 -26.39
CA ILE A 78 -26.89 7.48 -27.02
C ILE A 78 -27.05 6.24 -26.13
N SER A 79 -28.17 5.53 -26.38
CA SER A 79 -28.34 4.15 -25.93
C SER A 79 -28.22 3.24 -27.14
N ALA A 80 -27.33 2.24 -27.07
CA ALA A 80 -27.06 1.34 -28.20
C ALA A 80 -26.53 -0.01 -27.71
N TYR A 81 -26.48 -0.99 -28.59
CA TYR A 81 -25.78 -2.24 -28.35
C TYR A 81 -24.27 -2.06 -28.57
N VAL A 82 -23.49 -2.68 -27.72
CA VAL A 82 -22.02 -2.80 -27.93
C VAL A 82 -21.78 -3.72 -29.12
N GLU A 83 -21.18 -3.21 -30.17
CA GLU A 83 -20.84 -3.98 -31.36
C GLU A 83 -19.52 -4.72 -31.16
N THR A 84 -18.47 -4.00 -30.77
CA THR A 84 -17.15 -4.59 -30.50
C THR A 84 -16.49 -3.95 -29.28
N VAL A 85 -15.68 -4.74 -28.56
CA VAL A 85 -14.72 -4.23 -27.57
C VAL A 85 -13.35 -4.72 -28.01
N LEU A 86 -12.48 -3.79 -28.39
CA LEU A 86 -11.20 -4.08 -29.05
C LEU A 86 -10.06 -4.32 -28.05
N VAL A 87 -10.27 -3.97 -26.79
CA VAL A 87 -9.25 -4.00 -25.74
C VAL A 87 -9.58 -5.02 -24.65
N ARG A 88 -8.55 -5.41 -23.90
CA ARG A 88 -8.67 -6.34 -22.76
C ARG A 88 -8.03 -5.71 -21.53
N PRO A 89 -8.46 -6.07 -20.31
CA PRO A 89 -7.79 -5.66 -19.07
C PRO A 89 -6.28 -5.92 -19.13
N GLY A 90 -5.50 -4.94 -18.70
CA GLY A 90 -4.04 -4.97 -18.78
C GLY A 90 -3.42 -4.54 -20.12
N ALA A 91 -4.23 -4.27 -21.15
CA ALA A 91 -3.72 -3.73 -22.41
C ALA A 91 -3.39 -2.24 -22.29
N THR A 92 -2.28 -1.82 -22.89
CA THR A 92 -1.92 -0.41 -23.00
C THR A 92 -2.63 0.23 -24.20
N VAL A 93 -3.12 1.44 -24.00
CA VAL A 93 -3.81 2.24 -25.03
C VAL A 93 -3.23 3.65 -25.09
N LYS A 94 -3.30 4.25 -26.29
CA LYS A 94 -2.91 5.65 -26.49
C LYS A 94 -4.14 6.55 -26.59
N ARG A 95 -3.98 7.81 -26.24
CA ARG A 95 -5.01 8.82 -26.40
C ARG A 95 -5.57 8.83 -27.82
N GLY A 96 -6.91 8.78 -27.95
CA GLY A 96 -7.61 8.72 -29.22
C GLY A 96 -7.75 7.33 -29.83
N GLU A 97 -7.09 6.29 -29.28
CA GLU A 97 -7.23 4.91 -29.72
C GLU A 97 -8.66 4.40 -29.48
N ILE A 98 -9.20 3.66 -30.43
CA ILE A 98 -10.56 3.12 -30.35
C ILE A 98 -10.56 1.93 -29.40
N VAL A 99 -11.37 2.01 -28.34
CA VAL A 99 -11.49 0.96 -27.33
C VAL A 99 -12.72 0.09 -27.50
N ALA A 100 -13.81 0.68 -28.02
CA ALA A 100 -15.04 -0.04 -28.31
C ALA A 100 -15.85 0.67 -29.41
N THR A 101 -16.73 -0.07 -30.09
CA THR A 101 -17.72 0.47 -31.03
C THR A 101 -19.12 0.06 -30.61
N LEU A 102 -20.09 0.96 -30.89
CA LEU A 102 -21.50 0.74 -30.65
C LEU A 102 -22.24 0.62 -31.98
N ASP A 103 -23.41 -0.01 -32.00
CA ASP A 103 -24.29 -0.05 -33.17
C ASP A 103 -24.77 1.36 -33.50
N CYS A 104 -24.28 1.88 -34.61
CA CYS A 104 -24.54 3.21 -35.12
C CYS A 104 -25.68 3.28 -36.16
N SER A 105 -26.39 2.20 -36.40
CA SER A 105 -27.38 2.13 -37.47
C SER A 105 -28.47 3.21 -37.31
N ASN A 106 -29.04 3.35 -36.11
CA ASN A 106 -30.05 4.33 -35.78
C ASN A 106 -29.52 5.78 -35.79
N PRO A 107 -28.43 6.15 -35.09
CA PRO A 107 -27.85 7.49 -35.14
C PRO A 107 -27.49 7.92 -36.58
N ASN A 108 -26.91 7.05 -37.37
CA ASN A 108 -26.56 7.32 -38.77
C ASN A 108 -27.80 7.60 -39.62
N ALA A 109 -28.88 6.81 -39.47
CA ALA A 109 -30.12 7.02 -40.21
C ALA A 109 -30.78 8.36 -39.82
N ALA A 110 -30.83 8.68 -38.52
CA ALA A 110 -31.35 9.93 -38.02
C ALA A 110 -30.57 11.14 -38.56
N THR A 111 -29.24 11.10 -38.48
CA THR A 111 -28.36 12.18 -38.99
C THR A 111 -28.55 12.41 -40.49
N ARG A 112 -28.61 11.33 -41.31
CA ARG A 112 -28.89 11.47 -42.73
C ARG A 112 -30.25 12.13 -43.01
N ALA A 113 -31.29 11.82 -42.25
CA ALA A 113 -32.58 12.45 -42.43
C ALA A 113 -32.50 13.96 -42.15
N VAL A 114 -31.85 14.38 -41.05
CA VAL A 114 -31.64 15.78 -40.71
C VAL A 114 -30.76 16.50 -41.75
N GLU A 115 -29.72 15.85 -42.28
CA GLU A 115 -28.92 16.40 -43.38
C GLU A 115 -29.78 16.69 -44.66
N MET A 116 -30.71 15.79 -45.00
CA MET A 116 -31.62 16.06 -46.14
C MET A 116 -32.53 17.25 -45.87
N HIS A 117 -33.03 17.46 -44.62
CA HIS A 117 -33.76 18.63 -44.24
C HIS A 117 -32.92 19.92 -44.39
N ALA A 118 -31.68 19.91 -43.95
CA ALA A 118 -30.75 21.03 -44.11
C ALA A 118 -30.49 21.36 -45.61
N ARG A 119 -30.32 20.36 -46.45
CA ARG A 119 -30.15 20.54 -47.89
C ARG A 119 -31.42 21.13 -48.54
N ALA A 120 -32.61 20.71 -48.09
CA ALA A 120 -33.88 21.30 -48.58
C ALA A 120 -34.05 22.77 -48.14
N ALA A 121 -33.63 23.11 -46.87
CA ALA A 121 -33.60 24.47 -46.42
C ALA A 121 -32.63 25.36 -47.22
N ASP A 122 -31.42 24.85 -47.51
CA ASP A 122 -30.45 25.56 -48.38
C ASP A 122 -31.01 25.86 -49.77
N ALA A 123 -31.73 24.93 -50.38
CA ALA A 123 -32.38 25.17 -51.68
C ALA A 123 -33.47 26.27 -51.57
N ARG A 124 -34.24 26.31 -50.48
CA ARG A 124 -35.23 27.37 -50.26
C ARG A 124 -34.58 28.75 -50.09
N VAL A 125 -33.49 28.82 -49.31
CA VAL A 125 -32.70 30.05 -49.14
C VAL A 125 -32.22 30.58 -50.47
N ARG A 126 -31.65 29.71 -51.34
CA ARG A 126 -31.18 30.12 -52.67
C ARG A 126 -32.33 30.68 -53.49
N ALA A 127 -33.48 29.96 -53.55
CA ALA A 127 -34.62 30.42 -54.30
C ALA A 127 -35.19 31.75 -53.81
N ALA A 128 -35.33 31.93 -52.48
CA ALA A 128 -35.80 33.17 -51.90
C ALA A 128 -34.81 34.35 -52.09
N THR A 129 -33.51 34.07 -52.00
CA THR A 129 -32.44 35.08 -52.24
C THR A 129 -32.43 35.51 -53.70
N ASP A 130 -32.47 34.58 -54.65
CA ASP A 130 -32.50 34.87 -56.08
C ASP A 130 -33.77 35.68 -56.45
N GLU A 131 -34.92 35.39 -55.83
CA GLU A 131 -36.15 36.15 -56.00
C GLU A 131 -36.03 37.58 -55.49
N ALA A 132 -35.48 37.73 -54.23
CA ALA A 132 -35.28 39.06 -53.64
C ALA A 132 -34.31 39.92 -54.48
N VAL A 133 -33.22 39.33 -54.99
CA VAL A 133 -32.24 40.00 -55.87
C VAL A 133 -32.89 40.43 -57.18
N ARG A 134 -33.72 39.58 -57.82
CA ARG A 134 -34.46 39.93 -59.06
C ARG A 134 -35.41 41.12 -58.83
N LEU A 135 -36.18 41.07 -57.72
CA LEU A 135 -37.14 42.16 -57.40
C LEU A 135 -36.45 43.48 -57.05
N THR A 136 -35.26 43.39 -56.38
CA THR A 136 -34.47 44.60 -56.15
C THR A 136 -34.04 45.27 -57.45
N THR A 137 -33.62 44.48 -58.45
CA THR A 137 -33.24 44.97 -59.78
C THR A 137 -34.42 45.58 -60.51
N LEU A 138 -35.63 45.03 -60.36
CA LEU A 138 -36.84 45.56 -60.95
C LEU A 138 -37.35 46.85 -60.25
N LEU A 139 -37.10 47.03 -58.97
CA LEU A 139 -37.36 48.22 -58.22
C LEU A 139 -36.53 49.40 -58.75
N ASP A 140 -35.24 49.19 -59.01
CA ASP A 140 -34.36 50.19 -59.59
C ASP A 140 -34.81 50.65 -60.95
N GLY A 141 -35.56 49.82 -61.72
CA GLY A 141 -36.24 50.14 -62.97
C GLY A 141 -37.62 50.73 -62.78
N GLY A 142 -38.15 50.82 -61.60
CA GLY A 142 -39.52 51.38 -61.28
C GLY A 142 -40.67 50.41 -61.60
N PHE A 143 -40.42 49.11 -61.78
CA PHE A 143 -41.40 48.10 -62.22
C PHE A 143 -42.14 47.41 -61.03
N VAL A 144 -41.68 47.53 -59.78
CA VAL A 144 -42.32 46.95 -58.62
C VAL A 144 -42.39 47.93 -57.44
N ALA A 145 -43.29 47.69 -56.49
CA ALA A 145 -43.45 48.54 -55.32
C ALA A 145 -42.38 48.25 -54.25
N PRO A 146 -41.90 49.24 -53.53
CA PRO A 146 -40.84 49.03 -52.47
C PRO A 146 -41.22 48.00 -51.41
N ASN A 147 -42.50 48.01 -50.95
CA ASN A 147 -42.97 47.06 -49.93
C ASN A 147 -42.93 45.59 -50.38
N GLU A 148 -43.05 45.34 -51.71
CA GLU A 148 -42.91 43.97 -52.23
C GLU A 148 -41.46 43.45 -52.14
N VAL A 149 -40.47 44.30 -52.42
CA VAL A 149 -39.10 44.03 -52.26
C VAL A 149 -38.74 43.80 -50.80
N GLU A 150 -39.21 44.69 -49.91
CA GLU A 150 -38.96 44.52 -48.45
C GLU A 150 -39.56 43.23 -47.96
N LEU A 151 -40.73 42.80 -48.37
CA LEU A 151 -41.35 41.53 -48.02
C LEU A 151 -40.50 40.36 -48.45
N LYS A 152 -39.97 40.37 -49.69
CA LYS A 152 -39.13 39.25 -50.22
C LYS A 152 -37.74 39.19 -49.56
N ILE A 153 -37.16 40.33 -49.18
CA ILE A 153 -35.95 40.37 -48.38
C ILE A 153 -36.22 39.77 -47.01
N ALA A 154 -37.33 40.12 -46.36
CA ALA A 154 -37.71 39.55 -45.07
C ALA A 154 -37.94 38.03 -45.16
N VAL A 155 -38.55 37.51 -46.23
CA VAL A 155 -38.70 36.06 -46.48
C VAL A 155 -37.35 35.39 -46.65
N SER A 156 -36.44 35.98 -47.46
CA SER A 156 -35.08 35.45 -47.67
C SER A 156 -34.32 35.37 -46.33
N GLN A 157 -34.44 36.38 -45.46
CA GLN A 157 -33.83 36.38 -44.12
C GLN A 157 -34.45 35.30 -43.22
N ALA A 158 -35.80 35.11 -43.29
CA ALA A 158 -36.48 34.07 -42.54
C ALA A 158 -36.03 32.66 -42.96
N GLU A 159 -35.94 32.43 -44.28
CA GLU A 159 -35.41 31.13 -44.80
C GLU A 159 -33.93 30.92 -44.43
N ALA A 160 -33.11 31.98 -44.40
CA ALA A 160 -31.73 31.90 -43.94
C ALA A 160 -31.65 31.52 -42.46
N ALA A 161 -32.52 32.08 -41.61
CA ALA A 161 -32.60 31.69 -40.18
C ALA A 161 -33.00 30.20 -40.02
N GLN A 162 -33.95 29.72 -40.84
CA GLN A 162 -34.42 28.33 -40.86
C GLN A 162 -33.29 27.36 -41.30
N LEU A 163 -32.42 27.80 -42.23
CA LEU A 163 -31.24 27.02 -42.62
C LEU A 163 -30.25 26.87 -41.46
N LEU A 164 -29.98 27.96 -40.72
CA LEU A 164 -29.11 27.95 -39.55
C LEU A 164 -29.62 26.98 -38.46
N GLU A 165 -30.95 27.01 -38.21
CA GLU A 165 -31.58 26.04 -37.29
C GLU A 165 -31.38 24.59 -37.78
N SER A 166 -31.62 24.32 -39.07
CA SER A 166 -31.42 22.98 -39.64
C SER A 166 -29.98 22.52 -39.55
N GLN A 167 -29.00 23.42 -39.78
CA GLN A 167 -27.59 23.15 -39.64
C GLN A 167 -27.21 22.84 -38.18
N ALA A 168 -27.74 23.58 -37.20
CA ALA A 168 -27.56 23.31 -35.80
C ALA A 168 -28.08 21.91 -35.41
N ASN A 169 -29.21 21.50 -35.97
CA ASN A 169 -29.75 20.15 -35.77
C ASN A 169 -28.84 19.05 -36.37
N VAL A 170 -28.19 19.29 -37.53
CA VAL A 170 -27.16 18.35 -38.08
C VAL A 170 -26.01 18.21 -37.11
N VAL A 171 -25.47 19.31 -36.57
CA VAL A 171 -24.38 19.26 -35.60
C VAL A 171 -24.81 18.45 -34.37
N ARG A 172 -26.01 18.69 -33.84
CA ARG A 172 -26.51 17.92 -32.68
C ARG A 172 -26.58 16.43 -32.95
N THR A 173 -27.14 15.99 -34.08
CA THR A 173 -27.27 14.58 -34.40
C THR A 173 -25.90 13.93 -34.77
N SER A 174 -24.94 14.72 -35.25
CA SER A 174 -23.57 14.23 -35.52
C SER A 174 -22.82 13.86 -34.23
N LEU A 175 -23.16 14.50 -33.10
CA LEU A 175 -22.61 14.09 -31.79
C LEU A 175 -23.07 12.68 -31.44
N ASP A 176 -24.33 12.32 -31.72
CA ASP A 176 -24.85 10.97 -31.48
C ASP A 176 -24.06 9.91 -32.29
N VAL A 177 -23.70 10.25 -33.55
CA VAL A 177 -22.85 9.39 -34.38
C VAL A 177 -21.43 9.29 -33.85
N SER A 178 -20.86 10.40 -33.40
CA SER A 178 -19.51 10.42 -32.85
C SER A 178 -19.40 9.58 -31.58
N ASP A 179 -20.48 9.49 -30.82
CA ASP A 179 -20.58 8.73 -29.56
C ASP A 179 -20.60 7.20 -29.78
N CYS A 180 -20.78 6.74 -31.04
CA CYS A 180 -20.70 5.31 -31.38
C CYS A 180 -19.26 4.76 -31.37
N VAL A 181 -18.24 5.62 -31.43
CA VAL A 181 -16.83 5.20 -31.45
C VAL A 181 -16.14 5.70 -30.19
N LEU A 182 -16.00 4.80 -29.25
CA LEU A 182 -15.44 5.13 -27.94
C LEU A 182 -13.92 5.11 -28.02
N ARG A 183 -13.30 6.19 -27.54
CA ARG A 183 -11.86 6.40 -27.62
C ARG A 183 -11.26 6.64 -26.24
N ALA A 184 -9.99 6.24 -26.08
CA ALA A 184 -9.21 6.53 -24.88
C ALA A 184 -8.98 8.05 -24.72
N PRO A 185 -9.30 8.66 -23.56
CA PRO A 185 -9.14 10.09 -23.32
C PRO A 185 -7.68 10.49 -23.07
N PHE A 186 -6.84 9.55 -22.61
CA PHE A 186 -5.41 9.73 -22.32
C PHE A 186 -4.65 8.42 -22.56
N ASP A 187 -3.32 8.48 -22.52
CA ASP A 187 -2.45 7.30 -22.58
C ASP A 187 -2.52 6.55 -21.26
N GLY A 188 -2.79 5.23 -21.29
CA GLY A 188 -2.98 4.48 -20.05
C GLY A 188 -3.08 2.98 -20.28
N GLU A 189 -3.55 2.29 -19.26
CA GLU A 189 -3.80 0.86 -19.24
C GLU A 189 -5.28 0.57 -18.97
N ILE A 190 -5.83 -0.44 -19.61
CA ILE A 190 -7.21 -0.86 -19.37
C ILE A 190 -7.29 -1.53 -18.00
N GLY A 191 -8.01 -0.88 -17.06
CA GLY A 191 -8.22 -1.40 -15.71
C GLY A 191 -9.27 -2.51 -15.72
N THR A 192 -10.48 -2.18 -16.16
CA THR A 192 -11.61 -3.13 -16.17
C THR A 192 -12.34 -3.10 -17.51
N ARG A 193 -12.99 -4.21 -17.84
CA ARG A 193 -13.97 -4.32 -18.90
C ARG A 193 -15.30 -4.73 -18.29
N SER A 194 -16.29 -3.82 -18.32
CA SER A 194 -17.58 -3.99 -17.67
C SER A 194 -18.67 -4.54 -18.60
N CYS A 195 -18.47 -4.47 -19.91
CA CYS A 195 -19.47 -4.91 -20.92
C CYS A 195 -18.84 -5.76 -22.01
N ASP A 196 -19.62 -6.69 -22.51
CA ASP A 196 -19.29 -7.56 -23.64
C ASP A 196 -20.05 -7.15 -24.92
N PRO A 197 -19.57 -7.51 -26.13
CA PRO A 197 -20.32 -7.37 -27.37
C PRO A 197 -21.72 -7.97 -27.24
N GLY A 198 -22.72 -7.24 -27.73
CA GLY A 198 -24.14 -7.58 -27.58
C GLY A 198 -24.82 -7.03 -26.31
N ALA A 199 -24.09 -6.44 -25.38
CA ALA A 199 -24.66 -5.77 -24.21
C ALA A 199 -25.35 -4.47 -24.64
N PHE A 200 -26.52 -4.14 -24.05
CA PHE A 200 -27.19 -2.86 -24.26
C PHE A 200 -26.72 -1.86 -23.21
N VAL A 201 -26.27 -0.68 -23.64
CA VAL A 201 -25.71 0.37 -22.78
C VAL A 201 -26.48 1.66 -22.91
N HIS A 202 -26.48 2.45 -21.84
CA HIS A 202 -27.12 3.76 -21.74
C HIS A 202 -26.07 4.86 -21.53
N PRO A 203 -26.41 6.14 -21.75
CA PRO A 203 -25.55 7.25 -21.40
C PRO A 203 -25.03 7.17 -19.95
N GLY A 204 -23.71 7.30 -19.79
CA GLY A 204 -23.03 7.18 -18.50
C GLY A 204 -22.66 5.77 -18.05
N ALA A 205 -23.05 4.72 -18.80
CA ALA A 205 -22.60 3.35 -18.51
C ALA A 205 -21.14 3.17 -18.91
N ALA A 206 -20.32 2.67 -17.98
CA ALA A 206 -18.91 2.34 -18.26
C ALA A 206 -18.81 1.04 -19.04
N ILE A 207 -18.10 1.03 -20.17
CA ILE A 207 -17.76 -0.18 -20.93
C ILE A 207 -16.36 -0.67 -20.56
N VAL A 208 -15.41 0.27 -20.45
CA VAL A 208 -14.05 0.01 -19.99
C VAL A 208 -13.60 1.12 -19.03
N SER A 209 -12.72 0.80 -18.08
CA SER A 209 -11.97 1.81 -17.33
C SER A 209 -10.55 1.89 -17.87
N ILE A 210 -9.99 3.10 -17.90
CA ILE A 210 -8.62 3.38 -18.30
C ILE A 210 -7.95 4.07 -17.13
N ILE A 211 -6.78 3.59 -16.72
CA ILE A 211 -6.00 4.11 -15.61
C ILE A 211 -4.65 4.61 -16.09
N ASP A 212 -4.20 5.74 -15.53
CA ASP A 212 -2.82 6.18 -15.66
C ASP A 212 -2.00 5.54 -14.52
N ARG A 213 -0.98 4.75 -14.88
CA ARG A 213 -0.14 4.02 -13.94
C ARG A 213 1.28 4.56 -13.81
N ASP A 214 1.65 5.57 -14.56
CA ASP A 214 3.01 6.13 -14.46
C ASP A 214 3.25 6.80 -13.10
N THR A 215 2.18 7.35 -12.54
CA THR A 215 2.13 7.85 -11.16
C THR A 215 0.99 7.18 -10.42
N MET A 216 1.28 6.60 -9.28
CA MET A 216 0.27 6.06 -8.37
C MET A 216 0.17 6.97 -7.15
N ARG A 217 -0.95 6.87 -6.46
CA ARG A 217 -1.23 7.62 -5.25
C ARG A 217 -1.57 6.67 -4.14
N VAL A 218 -0.94 6.83 -2.99
CA VAL A 218 -1.38 6.16 -1.76
C VAL A 218 -2.27 7.13 -1.00
N THR A 219 -3.54 6.75 -0.84
CA THR A 219 -4.56 7.51 -0.11
C THR A 219 -4.72 6.93 1.28
N VAL A 220 -4.70 7.78 2.30
CA VAL A 220 -4.73 7.37 3.71
C VAL A 220 -5.58 8.33 4.52
N ASP A 221 -6.37 7.75 5.43
CA ASP A 221 -7.13 8.51 6.42
C ASP A 221 -6.51 8.30 7.81
N ALA A 222 -5.92 9.36 8.35
CA ALA A 222 -5.25 9.33 9.66
C ALA A 222 -6.03 10.07 10.72
N SER A 223 -5.76 9.78 11.99
CA SER A 223 -6.39 10.47 13.12
C SER A 223 -6.09 11.97 13.12
N GLU A 224 -7.10 12.81 13.39
CA GLU A 224 -6.95 14.27 13.53
C GLU A 224 -5.90 14.68 14.59
N LYS A 225 -5.62 13.80 15.56
CA LYS A 225 -4.63 14.04 16.62
C LYS A 225 -3.19 14.13 16.07
N ASP A 226 -2.93 13.49 14.94
CA ASP A 226 -1.61 13.42 14.34
C ASP A 226 -1.42 14.47 13.22
N PHE A 227 -2.31 15.48 13.17
CA PHE A 227 -2.34 16.52 12.14
C PHE A 227 -0.98 17.16 11.87
N ASP A 228 -0.23 17.50 12.92
CA ASP A 228 1.06 18.17 12.78
C ASP A 228 2.12 17.26 12.11
N ALA A 229 2.05 15.96 12.36
CA ALA A 229 2.95 14.97 11.76
C ALA A 229 2.65 14.70 10.27
N LEU A 230 1.44 15.04 9.82
CA LEU A 230 0.97 14.83 8.44
C LEU A 230 1.25 16.03 7.54
N ALA A 231 2.20 16.89 7.88
CA ALA A 231 2.52 18.04 7.05
C ALA A 231 3.06 17.61 5.67
N PRO A 232 2.71 18.34 4.59
CA PRO A 232 3.32 18.11 3.29
C PRO A 232 4.85 18.11 3.36
N SER A 233 5.49 17.27 2.57
CA SER A 233 6.95 17.01 2.56
C SER A 233 7.47 16.20 3.76
N THR A 234 6.64 15.78 4.73
CA THR A 234 7.05 14.81 5.74
C THR A 234 7.32 13.46 5.08
N ILE A 235 8.51 12.90 5.30
CA ILE A 235 8.88 11.59 4.75
C ILE A 235 8.23 10.50 5.59
N VAL A 236 7.58 9.56 4.92
CA VAL A 236 6.92 8.41 5.54
C VAL A 236 7.42 7.11 4.89
N GLN A 237 7.34 6.01 5.64
CA GLN A 237 7.63 4.68 5.12
C GLN A 237 6.31 4.02 4.69
N ILE A 238 6.35 3.31 3.55
CA ILE A 238 5.17 2.71 2.93
C ILE A 238 5.49 1.27 2.59
N ASP A 239 4.66 0.36 3.06
CA ASP A 239 4.73 -1.06 2.74
C ASP A 239 3.54 -1.43 1.87
N ILE A 240 3.79 -1.83 0.62
CA ILE A 240 2.75 -2.28 -0.31
C ILE A 240 2.56 -3.78 -0.15
N LEU A 241 1.43 -4.20 0.41
CA LEU A 241 1.20 -5.60 0.77
C LEU A 241 1.19 -6.55 -0.44
N ALA A 242 0.68 -6.09 -1.59
CA ALA A 242 0.56 -6.93 -2.78
C ALA A 242 1.92 -7.39 -3.33
N THR A 243 2.97 -6.59 -3.16
CA THR A 243 4.30 -6.86 -3.72
C THR A 243 5.37 -7.06 -2.67
N GLY A 244 5.09 -6.74 -1.40
CA GLY A 244 6.09 -6.70 -0.34
C GLY A 244 7.11 -5.56 -0.51
N ALA A 245 6.82 -4.58 -1.34
CA ALA A 245 7.73 -3.45 -1.56
C ALA A 245 7.72 -2.49 -0.37
N HIS A 246 8.92 -2.08 0.05
CA HIS A 246 9.14 -1.05 1.06
C HIS A 246 9.62 0.23 0.38
N LEU A 247 8.89 1.31 0.55
CA LEU A 247 9.13 2.60 -0.09
C LEU A 247 9.27 3.70 0.96
N SER A 248 9.99 4.75 0.60
CA SER A 248 10.05 6.00 1.37
C SER A 248 9.67 7.15 0.45
N ALA A 249 8.63 7.89 0.80
CA ALA A 249 8.16 9.02 0.01
C ALA A 249 7.65 10.15 0.89
N PRO A 250 7.68 11.40 0.40
CA PRO A 250 7.09 12.52 1.11
C PRO A 250 5.56 12.53 0.97
N ILE A 251 4.87 12.98 2.01
CA ILE A 251 3.44 13.33 1.92
C ILE A 251 3.29 14.45 0.88
N SER A 252 2.53 14.19 -0.18
CA SER A 252 2.34 15.14 -1.28
C SER A 252 1.29 16.19 -0.94
N ARG A 253 0.19 15.74 -0.36
CA ARG A 253 -0.96 16.58 -0.03
C ARG A 253 -1.65 16.10 1.24
N ARG A 254 -2.26 17.03 1.94
CA ARG A 254 -3.08 16.78 3.12
C ARG A 254 -4.34 17.62 3.03
N ALA A 255 -5.49 17.03 3.32
CA ALA A 255 -6.74 17.76 3.39
C ALA A 255 -6.68 18.84 4.47
N PRO A 256 -7.16 20.05 4.20
CA PRO A 256 -7.19 21.12 5.19
C PRO A 256 -8.29 20.94 6.24
N ARG A 257 -9.18 19.98 6.03
CA ARG A 257 -10.35 19.71 6.87
C ARG A 257 -10.42 18.26 7.28
N ALA A 258 -10.68 18.01 8.57
CA ALA A 258 -11.01 16.68 9.06
C ALA A 258 -12.45 16.30 8.68
N ASP A 259 -12.67 15.02 8.42
CA ASP A 259 -14.03 14.47 8.30
C ASP A 259 -14.69 14.47 9.69
N PRO A 260 -15.85 15.13 9.84
CA PRO A 260 -16.53 15.26 11.13
C PRO A 260 -17.13 13.94 11.65
N HIS A 261 -17.36 12.95 10.77
CA HIS A 261 -17.96 11.66 11.13
C HIS A 261 -16.89 10.67 11.60
N THR A 262 -15.78 10.58 10.88
CA THR A 262 -14.68 9.64 11.16
C THR A 262 -13.60 10.23 12.05
N ARG A 263 -13.52 11.56 12.18
CA ARG A 263 -12.45 12.29 12.88
C ARG A 263 -11.08 11.99 12.28
N THR A 264 -11.04 11.80 10.96
CA THR A 264 -9.82 11.54 10.22
C THR A 264 -9.47 12.70 9.30
N ILE A 265 -8.20 12.78 8.94
CA ILE A 265 -7.64 13.70 7.97
C ILE A 265 -7.11 12.89 6.81
N HIS A 266 -7.62 13.18 5.64
CA HIS A 266 -7.17 12.59 4.40
C HIS A 266 -5.81 13.17 3.99
N PHE A 267 -4.87 12.30 3.63
CA PHE A 267 -3.61 12.70 3.02
C PHE A 267 -3.20 11.74 1.92
N GLU A 268 -2.39 12.25 1.02
CA GLU A 268 -2.00 11.55 -0.20
C GLU A 268 -0.48 11.57 -0.37
N ILE A 269 0.05 10.47 -0.86
CA ILE A 269 1.46 10.28 -1.16
C ILE A 269 1.57 9.85 -2.61
N ASP A 270 2.24 10.64 -3.45
CA ASP A 270 2.46 10.27 -4.84
C ASP A 270 3.72 9.40 -4.94
N ILE A 271 3.60 8.27 -5.62
CA ILE A 271 4.67 7.33 -5.88
C ILE A 271 4.81 7.11 -7.39
N SER A 272 6.03 7.10 -7.89
CA SER A 272 6.28 6.78 -9.31
C SER A 272 6.21 5.27 -9.52
N ASP A 273 5.45 4.83 -10.53
CA ASP A 273 5.31 3.41 -10.91
C ASP A 273 5.55 3.17 -12.41
N THR A 274 6.56 3.81 -12.97
CA THR A 274 6.92 3.65 -14.40
C THR A 274 7.21 2.20 -14.79
N ALA A 275 7.60 1.36 -13.82
CA ALA A 275 7.80 -0.08 -13.99
C ALA A 275 6.50 -0.89 -13.84
N ARG A 276 5.36 -0.26 -13.51
CA ARG A 276 4.03 -0.87 -13.35
C ARG A 276 4.01 -2.04 -12.36
N GLN A 277 4.71 -1.85 -11.23
CA GLN A 277 4.86 -2.89 -10.21
C GLN A 277 3.73 -2.88 -9.16
N TYR A 278 3.08 -1.73 -8.93
CA TYR A 278 2.12 -1.57 -7.85
C TYR A 278 0.69 -1.69 -8.39
N PRO A 279 -0.05 -2.79 -8.08
CA PRO A 279 -1.42 -2.95 -8.55
C PRO A 279 -2.34 -1.88 -7.96
N ALA A 280 -3.14 -1.23 -8.81
CA ALA A 280 -4.21 -0.34 -8.36
C ALA A 280 -5.21 -1.11 -7.48
N GLY A 281 -5.70 -0.48 -6.41
CA GLY A 281 -6.59 -1.10 -5.43
C GLY A 281 -5.87 -1.93 -4.37
N SER A 282 -4.53 -2.05 -4.40
CA SER A 282 -3.80 -2.78 -3.37
C SER A 282 -3.72 -2.00 -2.06
N THR A 283 -3.58 -2.74 -0.95
CA THR A 283 -3.43 -2.14 0.38
C THR A 283 -1.99 -1.68 0.60
N ALA A 284 -1.86 -0.45 1.11
CA ALA A 284 -0.60 0.10 1.59
C ALA A 284 -0.66 0.30 3.11
N ILE A 285 0.43 -0.01 3.81
CA ILE A 285 0.63 0.32 5.21
C ILE A 285 1.60 1.51 5.26
N VAL A 286 1.18 2.59 5.91
CA VAL A 286 1.97 3.82 6.00
C VAL A 286 2.38 4.06 7.43
N HIS A 287 3.70 4.17 7.67
CA HIS A 287 4.28 4.44 8.97
C HIS A 287 4.67 5.92 9.05
N VAL A 288 4.04 6.61 9.98
CA VAL A 288 4.23 8.06 10.21
C VAL A 288 4.87 8.26 11.57
N GLU A 289 6.01 8.93 11.63
CA GLU A 289 6.60 9.36 12.89
C GLU A 289 5.82 10.53 13.47
N VAL A 290 5.34 10.37 14.72
CA VAL A 290 4.52 11.38 15.40
C VAL A 290 5.20 11.92 16.65
N GLY A 291 4.82 13.12 17.06
CA GLY A 291 5.32 13.75 18.28
C GLY A 291 6.74 14.30 18.17
N LYS A 292 7.27 14.68 19.32
CA LYS A 292 8.62 15.23 19.43
C LYS A 292 9.64 14.11 19.60
N ALA A 293 10.80 14.28 18.97
CA ALA A 293 11.92 13.40 19.19
C ALA A 293 12.37 13.47 20.66
N ILE A 294 12.46 12.32 21.32
CA ILE A 294 12.97 12.22 22.70
C ILE A 294 14.29 11.48 22.70
N PRO A 295 15.29 11.95 23.45
CA PRO A 295 16.54 11.22 23.59
C PRO A 295 16.30 9.90 24.34
N ALA A 296 16.76 8.81 23.79
CA ALA A 296 16.55 7.47 24.29
C ALA A 296 17.81 6.62 24.09
N THR A 297 17.85 5.47 24.73
CA THR A 297 18.88 4.45 24.53
C THR A 297 18.27 3.30 23.74
N ALA A 298 18.87 2.95 22.60
CA ALA A 298 18.43 1.86 21.76
C ALA A 298 19.23 0.59 22.03
N VAL A 299 18.52 -0.54 22.07
CA VAL A 299 19.07 -1.90 22.22
C VAL A 299 18.38 -2.80 21.21
N PRO A 300 19.09 -3.73 20.54
CA PRO A 300 18.46 -4.67 19.60
C PRO A 300 17.34 -5.48 20.28
N ILE A 301 16.23 -5.72 19.58
CA ILE A 301 15.05 -6.41 20.12
C ILE A 301 15.40 -7.82 20.64
N TYR A 302 16.30 -8.51 19.93
CA TYR A 302 16.74 -9.86 20.31
C TYR A 302 17.56 -9.91 21.62
N ALA A 303 18.04 -8.77 22.14
CA ALA A 303 18.68 -8.66 23.44
C ALA A 303 17.66 -8.54 24.61
N THR A 304 16.38 -8.41 24.31
CA THR A 304 15.34 -8.17 25.32
C THR A 304 14.27 -9.28 25.31
N THR A 305 13.58 -9.45 26.44
CA THR A 305 12.33 -10.23 26.52
C THR A 305 11.25 -9.30 27.00
N GLN A 306 10.25 -9.09 26.15
CA GLN A 306 9.17 -8.13 26.45
C GLN A 306 7.98 -8.80 27.11
N ASP A 307 7.42 -8.12 28.09
CA ASP A 307 6.19 -8.48 28.77
C ASP A 307 5.47 -7.20 29.24
N GLN A 308 4.21 -7.03 28.84
CA GLN A 308 3.30 -5.95 29.28
C GLN A 308 3.91 -4.52 29.28
N GLY A 309 4.63 -4.15 28.20
CA GLY A 309 5.25 -2.83 28.07
C GLY A 309 6.55 -2.64 28.87
N LYS A 310 7.08 -3.72 29.45
CA LYS A 310 8.40 -3.78 30.07
C LYS A 310 9.27 -4.77 29.30
N ALA A 311 10.57 -4.51 29.28
CA ALA A 311 11.55 -5.44 28.74
C ALA A 311 12.53 -5.88 29.81
N LYS A 312 12.71 -7.20 29.94
CA LYS A 312 13.75 -7.80 30.75
C LYS A 312 15.00 -7.96 29.88
N LEU A 313 16.12 -7.47 30.36
CA LEU A 313 17.43 -7.56 29.72
C LEU A 313 18.51 -7.84 30.80
N TYR A 314 19.68 -8.30 30.36
CA TYR A 314 20.82 -8.48 31.25
C TYR A 314 21.89 -7.46 30.91
N VAL A 315 22.30 -6.67 31.88
CA VAL A 315 23.38 -5.69 31.78
C VAL A 315 24.62 -6.27 32.43
N VAL A 316 25.75 -6.24 31.75
CA VAL A 316 27.02 -6.69 32.29
C VAL A 316 27.75 -5.52 32.92
N GLU A 317 27.99 -5.65 34.24
CA GLU A 317 28.75 -4.69 35.02
C GLU A 317 29.85 -5.48 35.79
N HIS A 318 31.12 -5.13 35.60
CA HIS A 318 32.28 -5.80 36.23
C HIS A 318 32.27 -7.34 36.11
N ASP A 319 32.03 -7.84 34.88
CA ASP A 319 31.95 -9.28 34.55
C ASP A 319 30.81 -10.04 35.26
N VAL A 320 29.82 -9.33 35.77
CA VAL A 320 28.60 -9.90 36.38
C VAL A 320 27.37 -9.47 35.57
N ALA A 321 26.48 -10.41 35.27
CA ALA A 321 25.22 -10.15 34.57
C ALA A 321 24.14 -9.79 35.58
N HIS A 322 23.60 -8.60 35.46
CA HIS A 322 22.49 -8.10 36.27
C HIS A 322 21.20 -8.09 35.46
N ALA A 323 20.16 -8.77 35.93
CA ALA A 323 18.84 -8.77 35.34
C ALA A 323 18.13 -7.45 35.65
N LYS A 324 17.81 -6.65 34.64
CA LYS A 324 17.03 -5.40 34.77
C LYS A 324 15.71 -5.53 33.99
N THR A 325 14.63 -5.12 34.63
CA THR A 325 13.31 -5.00 33.96
C THR A 325 12.98 -3.54 33.86
N LEU A 326 12.98 -3.00 32.64
CA LEU A 326 12.84 -1.58 32.35
C LEU A 326 11.56 -1.31 31.55
N PRO A 327 10.90 -0.16 31.78
CA PRO A 327 9.80 0.26 30.94
C PRO A 327 10.28 0.57 29.52
N VAL A 328 9.58 0.04 28.53
CA VAL A 328 9.86 0.30 27.10
C VAL A 328 9.17 1.60 26.71
N ILE A 329 9.90 2.51 26.04
CA ILE A 329 9.32 3.72 25.46
C ILE A 329 8.65 3.38 24.14
N GLY A 330 9.27 2.50 23.33
CA GLY A 330 8.74 2.03 22.08
C GLY A 330 9.71 1.11 21.35
N GLU A 331 9.27 0.64 20.20
CA GLU A 331 10.00 -0.30 19.35
C GLU A 331 9.90 0.17 17.90
N VAL A 332 11.03 0.34 17.24
CA VAL A 332 11.11 0.76 15.84
C VAL A 332 12.34 0.11 15.19
N GLY A 333 12.18 -0.42 13.99
CA GLY A 333 13.30 -0.92 13.17
C GLY A 333 14.10 -2.07 13.81
N GLY A 334 13.45 -2.92 14.63
CA GLY A 334 14.12 -4.03 15.32
C GLY A 334 14.93 -3.61 16.54
N ALA A 335 14.78 -2.37 17.01
CA ALA A 335 15.37 -1.87 18.24
C ALA A 335 14.29 -1.52 19.28
N VAL A 336 14.58 -1.76 20.55
CA VAL A 336 13.78 -1.37 21.71
C VAL A 336 14.41 -0.14 22.34
N TYR A 337 13.60 0.85 22.66
CA TYR A 337 14.03 2.14 23.18
C TYR A 337 13.69 2.29 24.66
N PHE A 338 14.68 2.73 25.43
CA PHE A 338 14.59 2.97 26.88
C PHE A 338 14.92 4.42 27.21
N ALA A 339 14.40 4.92 28.34
CA ALA A 339 14.81 6.22 28.83
C ALA A 339 16.30 6.22 29.17
N LEU A 340 17.02 7.30 28.81
CA LEU A 340 18.47 7.44 29.12
C LEU A 340 18.77 7.24 30.61
N ALA A 341 17.87 7.67 31.49
CA ALA A 341 18.02 7.50 32.93
C ALA A 341 17.89 6.04 33.39
N ALA A 342 17.14 5.21 32.64
CA ALA A 342 16.92 3.80 32.98
C ALA A 342 18.04 2.88 32.44
N LEU A 343 18.56 3.20 31.27
CA LEU A 343 19.65 2.48 30.62
C LEU A 343 20.66 3.50 30.07
N PRO A 344 21.75 3.80 30.79
CA PRO A 344 22.78 4.72 30.34
C PRO A 344 23.45 4.27 29.04
N GLN A 345 23.91 5.24 28.25
CA GLN A 345 24.71 4.99 27.06
C GLN A 345 25.95 4.16 27.39
N GLY A 346 26.27 3.21 26.51
CA GLY A 346 27.46 2.36 26.65
C GLY A 346 27.27 1.18 27.60
N SER A 347 26.11 1.02 28.24
CA SER A 347 25.78 -0.19 29.01
C SER A 347 25.90 -1.42 28.11
N LEU A 348 26.65 -2.43 28.57
CA LEU A 348 26.81 -3.67 27.83
C LEU A 348 25.61 -4.59 28.07
N VAL A 349 24.81 -4.82 27.03
CA VAL A 349 23.62 -5.65 27.11
C VAL A 349 23.85 -6.99 26.43
N VAL A 350 23.47 -8.08 27.10
CA VAL A 350 23.65 -9.45 26.60
C VAL A 350 22.69 -9.71 25.44
N THR A 351 23.24 -10.10 24.30
CA THR A 351 22.51 -10.52 23.09
C THR A 351 22.36 -12.04 23.02
N GLU A 352 23.45 -12.77 23.16
CA GLU A 352 23.46 -14.22 23.10
C GLU A 352 23.87 -14.85 24.44
N GLY A 353 23.37 -16.05 24.75
CA GLY A 353 23.62 -16.75 26.00
C GLY A 353 22.67 -16.40 27.14
N ARG A 354 21.77 -15.41 26.97
CA ARG A 354 20.85 -14.88 28.00
C ARG A 354 19.91 -15.94 28.62
N ALA A 355 19.50 -16.96 27.83
CA ALA A 355 18.58 -18.00 28.29
C ALA A 355 19.12 -18.85 29.45
N LEU A 356 20.43 -18.87 29.61
CA LEU A 356 21.13 -19.63 30.62
C LEU A 356 21.55 -18.77 31.82
N LEU A 357 21.30 -17.44 31.79
CA LEU A 357 21.74 -16.53 32.82
C LEU A 357 20.72 -16.38 33.94
N SER A 358 21.22 -16.31 35.15
CA SER A 358 20.53 -15.83 36.34
C SER A 358 21.11 -14.50 36.79
N ASP A 359 20.35 -13.77 37.59
CA ASP A 359 20.86 -12.53 38.17
C ASP A 359 22.07 -12.77 39.08
N GLY A 360 23.13 -12.01 38.87
CA GLY A 360 24.39 -12.15 39.59
C GLY A 360 25.38 -13.18 39.04
N ASP A 361 25.11 -13.87 37.91
CA ASP A 361 26.02 -14.81 37.29
C ASP A 361 27.29 -14.11 36.79
N LYS A 362 28.47 -14.74 37.04
CA LYS A 362 29.73 -14.32 36.43
C LYS A 362 29.74 -14.66 34.94
N VAL A 363 30.09 -13.69 34.11
CA VAL A 363 30.10 -13.84 32.64
C VAL A 363 31.46 -13.48 32.03
N LEU A 364 31.76 -14.10 30.90
CA LEU A 364 32.88 -13.73 30.04
C LEU A 364 32.25 -13.02 28.83
N ALA A 365 32.25 -11.70 28.88
CA ALA A 365 31.61 -10.87 27.85
C ALA A 365 32.50 -10.76 26.60
N ARG A 366 31.96 -11.11 25.44
CA ARG A 366 32.53 -10.83 24.13
C ARG A 366 31.71 -9.74 23.47
N VAL A 367 32.31 -8.59 23.22
CA VAL A 367 31.62 -7.48 22.54
C VAL A 367 31.40 -7.86 21.08
N GLU A 368 30.16 -7.84 20.66
CA GLU A 368 29.78 -7.98 19.26
C GLU A 368 30.29 -6.75 18.50
N THR A 369 31.34 -6.95 17.69
CA THR A 369 31.76 -5.90 16.75
C THR A 369 30.77 -5.91 15.59
N GLU A 370 29.98 -4.84 15.44
CA GLU A 370 28.97 -4.68 14.39
C GLU A 370 29.63 -4.84 13.00
N ALA A 371 29.53 -6.05 12.45
CA ALA A 371 29.61 -6.21 11.02
C ALA A 371 28.32 -5.59 10.48
N ALA A 372 28.47 -4.53 9.71
CA ALA A 372 27.36 -3.85 9.03
C ALA A 372 26.41 -4.90 8.44
N SER A 373 25.20 -4.99 8.98
CA SER A 373 24.12 -5.75 8.37
C SER A 373 23.64 -4.98 7.13
N SER A 374 24.47 -4.97 6.10
CA SER A 374 24.10 -4.58 4.75
C SER A 374 23.88 -5.86 3.95
N SER A 375 22.72 -5.90 3.33
CA SER A 375 22.30 -6.84 2.32
C SER A 375 21.92 -8.25 2.78
N GLY A 376 20.61 -8.51 2.84
CA GLY A 376 20.08 -9.82 2.52
C GLY A 376 20.49 -10.22 1.10
N ALA A 377 21.63 -10.86 0.97
CA ALA A 377 21.96 -11.57 -0.26
C ALA A 377 21.05 -12.80 -0.34
N PRO A 378 20.35 -13.03 -1.46
CA PRO A 378 19.57 -14.25 -1.64
C PRO A 378 20.53 -15.43 -1.65
N LEU A 379 20.19 -16.46 -0.87
CA LEU A 379 20.88 -17.75 -0.87
C LEU A 379 21.04 -18.28 -2.29
N PRO A 380 22.23 -18.76 -2.69
CA PRO A 380 22.42 -19.35 -4.00
C PRO A 380 21.53 -20.60 -4.13
N ARG A 381 20.68 -20.63 -5.15
CA ARG A 381 19.91 -21.81 -5.53
C ARG A 381 20.88 -22.96 -5.81
N ALA A 382 20.64 -24.08 -5.14
CA ALA A 382 21.32 -25.35 -5.42
C ALA A 382 21.18 -25.71 -6.91
N PRO A 383 22.23 -26.24 -7.55
CA PRO A 383 22.15 -26.64 -8.95
C PRO A 383 21.19 -27.81 -9.11
N GLY A 384 20.11 -27.58 -9.88
CA GLY A 384 19.12 -28.59 -10.24
C GLY A 384 19.78 -29.76 -10.95
N THR A 385 19.60 -30.95 -10.41
CA THR A 385 19.91 -32.23 -11.04
C THR A 385 19.15 -32.32 -12.37
N ARG A 386 19.90 -32.45 -13.49
CA ARG A 386 19.38 -32.81 -14.79
C ARG A 386 18.80 -34.23 -14.71
N GLY A 387 17.48 -34.34 -14.70
CA GLY A 387 16.76 -35.57 -14.98
C GLY A 387 16.78 -35.88 -16.48
N GLY A 388 17.33 -37.02 -16.84
CA GLY A 388 17.49 -37.48 -18.19
C GLY A 388 16.17 -37.76 -18.90
N GLY A 389 16.14 -37.46 -20.18
CA GLY A 389 15.05 -37.76 -21.07
C GLY A 389 14.88 -39.27 -21.29
N TYR A 390 13.61 -39.68 -21.34
CA TYR A 390 13.21 -40.89 -22.07
C TYR A 390 12.17 -40.45 -23.07
N GLY A 391 12.59 -40.51 -24.33
CA GLY A 391 11.69 -40.49 -25.45
C GLY A 391 10.84 -41.76 -25.53
N ARG A 392 9.59 -41.61 -25.91
CA ARG A 392 8.84 -42.63 -26.63
C ARG A 392 7.86 -41.96 -27.58
N SER A 393 8.11 -42.22 -28.84
CA SER A 393 7.22 -42.12 -29.98
C SER A 393 5.96 -42.96 -29.76
N LEU A 394 4.79 -42.38 -30.03
CA LEU A 394 3.74 -42.87 -30.98
C LEU A 394 2.73 -41.74 -31.13
#